data_09d1b0682adcb1cb1b40b523a67ebcb6
#
_entry.id   09d1b0682adcb1cb1b40b523a67ebcb6
#
_cell.length_a   1.000
_cell.length_b   1.000
_cell.length_c   1.000
_cell.angle_alpha   90.00
_cell.angle_beta   90.00
_cell.angle_gamma   90.00
#
_symmetry.space_group_name_H-M   'P 1'
#
loop_
_entity.id
_entity.type
_entity.pdbx_description
1 polymer ?
#
loop_
_entity_poly.entity_id
_entity_poly.type
_entity_poly.pdbx_seq_one_letter_code
_entity_poly.pdbx_strand_id
1 'polypeptide(L)'
;MTDDHLTLDEQICFPLYAASRAMTAVYRPKLERLGLTYPQYLVMLALWERDGRSVGDVCHALALDSGTLSPLLKRLEAAGFVRRQRAADDERRVDIELTERGRALRAEARGIPAEMAEACGLSVDEFLALRATLRRLTSALSAPPIEGEQP
;
A
#
# COMPACT_ATOMS: atom_id res chain seq x y z
N MET A 1 30.22 -22.66 -20.59
CA MET A 1 29.73 -21.38 -20.06
C MET A 1 28.65 -21.74 -19.09
N THR A 2 28.99 -21.81 -17.83
CA THR A 2 28.00 -21.94 -16.76
C THR A 2 27.44 -20.53 -16.55
N ASP A 3 26.26 -20.34 -17.06
CA ASP A 3 25.45 -19.12 -16.87
C ASP A 3 24.94 -19.19 -15.41
N ASP A 4 25.81 -18.80 -14.49
CA ASP A 4 25.46 -18.81 -13.06
C ASP A 4 24.77 -17.49 -12.71
N HIS A 5 23.49 -17.37 -13.12
CA HIS A 5 22.61 -16.24 -12.79
C HIS A 5 22.22 -16.20 -11.30
N LEU A 6 22.84 -17.02 -10.45
CA LEU A 6 22.61 -17.06 -9.02
C LEU A 6 23.48 -16.04 -8.25
N THR A 7 23.68 -14.87 -8.83
CA THR A 7 24.35 -13.75 -8.18
C THR A 7 23.33 -12.71 -7.71
N LEU A 8 23.65 -12.04 -6.64
CA LEU A 8 22.75 -11.05 -6.06
C LEU A 8 22.46 -9.88 -7.02
N ASP A 9 23.45 -9.47 -7.79
CA ASP A 9 23.38 -8.36 -8.73
C ASP A 9 22.48 -8.63 -9.95
N GLU A 10 22.28 -9.93 -10.28
CA GLU A 10 21.40 -10.32 -11.38
C GLU A 10 19.93 -10.51 -10.95
N GLN A 11 19.66 -10.47 -9.64
CA GLN A 11 18.31 -10.68 -9.11
C GLN A 11 17.55 -9.35 -9.03
N ILE A 12 16.49 -9.19 -9.82
CA ILE A 12 15.63 -7.99 -9.75
C ILE A 12 14.92 -7.86 -8.40
N CYS A 13 14.66 -8.97 -7.73
CA CYS A 13 13.96 -8.95 -6.43
C CYS A 13 14.76 -8.24 -5.35
N PHE A 14 16.10 -8.34 -5.39
CA PHE A 14 16.94 -7.74 -4.37
C PHE A 14 16.89 -6.20 -4.40
N PRO A 15 17.12 -5.50 -5.52
CA PRO A 15 16.99 -4.05 -5.55
C PRO A 15 15.57 -3.56 -5.22
N LEU A 16 14.53 -4.29 -5.61
CA LEU A 16 13.14 -3.97 -5.21
C LEU A 16 12.96 -4.06 -3.70
N TYR A 17 13.45 -5.14 -3.10
CA TYR A 17 13.38 -5.34 -1.66
C TYR A 17 14.18 -4.28 -0.89
N ALA A 18 15.41 -4.01 -1.33
CA ALA A 18 16.27 -2.99 -0.72
C ALA A 18 15.66 -1.59 -0.83
N ALA A 19 15.14 -1.21 -2.00
CA ALA A 19 14.48 0.07 -2.22
C ALA A 19 13.21 0.21 -1.36
N SER A 20 12.39 -0.84 -1.28
CA SER A 20 11.19 -0.84 -0.43
C SER A 20 11.52 -0.62 1.04
N ARG A 21 12.55 -1.28 1.55
CA ARG A 21 13.01 -1.09 2.94
C ARG A 21 13.56 0.31 3.18
N ALA A 22 14.36 0.83 2.25
CA ALA A 22 14.93 2.17 2.36
C ALA A 22 13.83 3.24 2.36
N MET A 23 12.85 3.14 1.48
CA MET A 23 11.68 4.03 1.45
C MET A 23 10.89 3.96 2.75
N THR A 24 10.61 2.76 3.25
CA THR A 24 9.87 2.58 4.51
C THR A 24 10.62 3.20 5.69
N ALA A 25 11.94 3.13 5.71
CA ALA A 25 12.77 3.77 6.74
C ALA A 25 12.66 5.31 6.69
N VAL A 26 12.58 5.91 5.50
CA VAL A 26 12.36 7.36 5.34
C VAL A 26 10.95 7.77 5.76
N TYR A 27 9.95 6.93 5.48
CA TYR A 27 8.56 7.18 5.93
C TYR A 27 8.40 7.14 7.45
N ARG A 28 9.13 6.25 8.14
CA ARG A 28 8.91 5.97 9.57
C ARG A 28 8.84 7.21 10.45
N PRO A 29 9.84 8.11 10.51
CA PRO A 29 9.78 9.27 11.40
C PRO A 29 8.66 10.25 11.04
N LYS A 30 8.26 10.30 9.78
CA LYS A 30 7.16 11.15 9.30
C LYS A 30 5.81 10.60 9.76
N LEU A 31 5.63 9.29 9.67
CA LEU A 31 4.40 8.60 10.04
C LEU A 31 4.24 8.44 11.56
N GLU A 32 5.32 8.31 12.29
CA GLU A 32 5.30 8.27 13.77
C GLU A 32 4.65 9.54 14.36
N ARG A 33 4.89 10.70 13.74
CA ARG A 33 4.24 11.95 14.13
C ARG A 33 2.72 11.92 13.95
N LEU A 34 2.23 11.10 13.03
CA LEU A 34 0.80 10.88 12.77
C LEU A 34 0.21 9.71 13.57
N GLY A 35 1.05 8.96 14.30
CA GLY A 35 0.63 7.74 15.00
C GLY A 35 0.34 6.57 14.06
N LEU A 36 0.98 6.53 12.89
CA LEU A 36 0.76 5.51 11.85
C LEU A 36 2.03 4.70 11.56
N THR A 37 1.83 3.44 11.24
CA THR A 37 2.81 2.63 10.50
C THR A 37 2.61 2.82 8.99
N TYR A 38 3.60 2.40 8.18
CA TYR A 38 3.47 2.51 6.72
C TYR A 38 2.26 1.72 6.17
N PRO A 39 2.00 0.45 6.56
CA PRO A 39 0.80 -0.25 6.12
C PRO A 39 -0.51 0.45 6.55
N GLN A 40 -0.57 1.02 7.73
CA GLN A 40 -1.73 1.80 8.18
C GLN A 40 -1.92 3.08 7.34
N TYR A 41 -0.82 3.75 6.99
CA TYR A 41 -0.84 4.90 6.10
C TYR A 41 -1.41 4.57 4.72
N LEU A 42 -1.07 3.40 4.17
CA LEU A 42 -1.67 2.92 2.91
C LEU A 42 -3.18 2.75 3.00
N VAL A 43 -3.69 2.21 4.11
CA VAL A 43 -5.14 2.12 4.36
C VAL A 43 -5.76 3.51 4.40
N MET A 44 -5.14 4.45 5.13
CA MET A 44 -5.63 5.82 5.21
C MET A 44 -5.64 6.52 3.85
N LEU A 45 -4.61 6.33 3.03
CA LEU A 45 -4.57 6.84 1.65
C LEU A 45 -5.76 6.34 0.81
N ALA A 46 -6.05 5.04 0.89
CA ALA A 46 -7.18 4.44 0.18
C ALA A 46 -8.53 5.04 0.63
N LEU A 47 -8.69 5.30 1.93
CA LEU A 47 -9.91 5.89 2.49
C LEU A 47 -10.00 7.41 2.25
N TRP A 48 -8.87 8.12 2.25
CA TRP A 48 -8.86 9.55 1.89
C TRP A 48 -9.15 9.80 0.40
N GLU A 49 -8.85 8.82 -0.44
CA GLU A 49 -9.23 8.85 -1.86
C GLU A 49 -10.73 8.62 -2.03
N ARG A 50 -11.27 7.61 -1.37
CA ARG A 50 -12.70 7.30 -1.33
C ARG A 50 -13.07 6.66 0.02
N ASP A 51 -13.82 7.40 0.82
CA ASP A 51 -14.36 6.93 2.11
C ASP A 51 -15.45 5.88 1.91
N GLY A 52 -15.74 5.11 2.94
CA GLY A 52 -16.83 4.12 2.92
C GLY A 52 -16.54 2.91 2.02
N ARG A 53 -15.28 2.52 1.86
CA ARG A 53 -14.92 1.31 1.11
C ARG A 53 -15.23 0.06 1.91
N SER A 54 -15.66 -1.00 1.24
CA SER A 54 -15.74 -2.33 1.85
C SER A 54 -14.33 -2.86 2.19
N VAL A 55 -14.27 -3.81 3.13
CA VAL A 55 -13.00 -4.52 3.43
C VAL A 55 -12.41 -5.13 2.17
N GLY A 56 -13.24 -5.74 1.32
CA GLY A 56 -12.80 -6.31 0.03
C GLY A 56 -12.21 -5.25 -0.92
N ASP A 57 -12.82 -4.07 -1.02
CA ASP A 57 -12.30 -2.97 -1.84
C ASP A 57 -10.94 -2.48 -1.35
N VAL A 58 -10.74 -2.39 -0.04
CA VAL A 58 -9.45 -1.99 0.53
C VAL A 58 -8.40 -3.06 0.29
N CYS A 59 -8.74 -4.36 0.47
CA CYS A 59 -7.86 -5.46 0.13
C CYS A 59 -7.40 -5.39 -1.32
N HIS A 60 -8.34 -5.19 -2.25
CA HIS A 60 -8.03 -5.07 -3.67
C HIS A 60 -7.14 -3.86 -3.97
N ALA A 61 -7.47 -2.70 -3.43
CA ALA A 61 -6.71 -1.48 -3.64
C ALA A 61 -5.25 -1.58 -3.16
N LEU A 62 -5.00 -2.31 -2.07
CA LEU A 62 -3.69 -2.46 -1.45
C LEU A 62 -2.97 -3.76 -1.84
N ALA A 63 -3.58 -4.61 -2.66
CA ALA A 63 -3.08 -5.95 -2.99
C ALA A 63 -2.76 -6.78 -1.73
N LEU A 64 -3.63 -6.71 -0.73
CA LEU A 64 -3.54 -7.44 0.52
C LEU A 64 -4.70 -8.45 0.65
N ASP A 65 -4.46 -9.54 1.36
CA ASP A 65 -5.52 -10.42 1.81
C ASP A 65 -6.22 -9.88 3.07
N SER A 66 -7.40 -10.41 3.37
CA SER A 66 -8.20 -9.98 4.53
C SER A 66 -7.52 -10.31 5.87
N GLY A 67 -6.75 -11.38 5.92
CA GLY A 67 -5.99 -11.77 7.12
C GLY A 67 -4.89 -10.77 7.47
N THR A 68 -4.25 -10.18 6.48
CA THR A 68 -3.25 -9.12 6.64
C THR A 68 -3.90 -7.77 6.95
N LEU A 69 -5.01 -7.44 6.29
CA LEU A 69 -5.71 -6.17 6.48
C LEU A 69 -6.41 -6.07 7.84
N SER A 70 -7.01 -7.16 8.32
CA SER A 70 -7.82 -7.15 9.55
C SER A 70 -7.09 -6.60 10.78
N PRO A 71 -5.84 -7.00 11.09
CA PRO A 71 -5.10 -6.40 12.21
C PRO A 71 -4.81 -4.91 12.03
N LEU A 72 -4.59 -4.45 10.80
CA LEU A 72 -4.37 -3.03 10.48
C LEU A 72 -5.62 -2.21 10.78
N LEU A 73 -6.77 -2.67 10.32
CA LEU A 73 -8.07 -2.02 10.58
C LEU A 73 -8.40 -1.98 12.07
N LYS A 74 -8.15 -3.07 12.78
CA LYS A 74 -8.36 -3.13 14.23
C LYS A 74 -7.53 -2.08 14.98
N ARG A 75 -6.28 -1.90 14.60
CA ARG A 75 -5.39 -0.89 15.20
C ARG A 75 -5.81 0.54 14.83
N LEU A 76 -6.22 0.78 13.58
CA LEU A 76 -6.73 2.08 13.15
C LEU A 76 -8.04 2.45 13.85
N GLU A 77 -8.91 1.47 14.08
CA GLU A 77 -10.15 1.66 14.84
C GLU A 77 -9.84 1.97 16.31
N ALA A 78 -8.92 1.23 16.94
CA ALA A 78 -8.47 1.50 18.31
C ALA A 78 -7.82 2.89 18.45
N ALA A 79 -7.11 3.36 17.43
CA ALA A 79 -6.54 4.71 17.38
C ALA A 79 -7.58 5.81 17.10
N GLY A 80 -8.82 5.43 16.76
CA GLY A 80 -9.93 6.35 16.52
C GLY A 80 -9.91 7.02 15.15
N PHE A 81 -9.20 6.46 14.16
CA PHE A 81 -9.12 7.00 12.81
C PHE A 81 -10.20 6.46 11.88
N VAL A 82 -10.63 5.23 12.10
CA VAL A 82 -11.67 4.56 11.32
C VAL A 82 -12.69 3.90 12.23
N ARG A 83 -13.83 3.56 11.65
CA ARG A 83 -14.85 2.69 12.25
C ARG A 83 -15.28 1.66 11.22
N ARG A 84 -15.63 0.48 11.70
CA ARG A 84 -16.21 -0.58 10.87
C ARG A 84 -17.71 -0.58 11.05
N GLN A 85 -18.44 -0.60 9.94
CA GLN A 85 -19.89 -0.72 9.95
C GLN A 85 -20.33 -1.85 9.04
N ARG A 86 -21.32 -2.62 9.48
CA ARG A 86 -22.01 -3.53 8.58
C ARG A 86 -22.84 -2.72 7.60
N ALA A 87 -22.77 -3.07 6.30
CA ALA A 87 -23.55 -2.40 5.29
C ALA A 87 -25.04 -2.63 5.53
N ALA A 88 -25.85 -1.59 5.31
CA ALA A 88 -27.29 -1.65 5.55
C ALA A 88 -28.01 -2.56 4.54
N ASP A 89 -27.44 -2.74 3.36
CA ASP A 89 -27.98 -3.53 2.23
C ASP A 89 -27.47 -4.99 2.20
N ASP A 90 -26.36 -5.30 2.90
CA ASP A 90 -25.79 -6.64 2.97
C ASP A 90 -25.05 -6.84 4.28
N GLU A 91 -25.61 -7.65 5.20
CA GLU A 91 -25.02 -7.94 6.51
C GLU A 91 -23.64 -8.66 6.44
N ARG A 92 -23.30 -9.23 5.27
CA ARG A 92 -22.00 -9.89 5.04
C ARG A 92 -20.91 -8.90 4.71
N ARG A 93 -21.27 -7.69 4.24
CA ARG A 93 -20.32 -6.65 3.87
C ARG A 93 -20.03 -5.74 5.05
N VAL A 94 -18.76 -5.55 5.34
CA VAL A 94 -18.28 -4.59 6.32
C VAL A 94 -17.64 -3.44 5.57
N ASP A 95 -18.15 -2.23 5.78
CA ASP A 95 -17.62 -0.99 5.23
C ASP A 95 -16.72 -0.30 6.27
N ILE A 96 -15.67 0.32 5.78
CA ILE A 96 -14.70 1.07 6.58
C ILE A 96 -14.93 2.55 6.31
N GLU A 97 -15.21 3.29 7.35
CA GLU A 97 -15.43 4.72 7.29
C GLU A 97 -14.40 5.49 8.11
N LEU A 98 -14.00 6.64 7.60
CA LEU A 98 -13.18 7.57 8.36
C LEU A 98 -14.01 8.19 9.50
N THR A 99 -13.40 8.31 10.67
CA THR A 99 -13.91 9.20 11.71
C THR A 99 -13.57 10.65 11.37
N GLU A 100 -14.11 11.60 12.11
CA GLU A 100 -13.74 13.02 11.99
C GLU A 100 -12.22 13.21 12.20
N ARG A 101 -11.66 12.50 13.19
CA ARG A 101 -10.21 12.49 13.45
C ARG A 101 -9.43 11.89 12.28
N GLY A 102 -9.91 10.82 11.67
CA GLY A 102 -9.30 10.21 10.48
C GLY A 102 -9.31 11.14 9.28
N ARG A 103 -10.38 11.90 9.08
CA ARG A 103 -10.46 12.94 8.03
C ARG A 103 -9.51 14.10 8.29
N ALA A 104 -9.44 14.58 9.53
CA ALA A 104 -8.55 15.67 9.92
C ALA A 104 -7.06 15.32 9.72
N LEU A 105 -6.68 14.08 9.97
CA LEU A 105 -5.31 13.58 9.81
C LEU A 105 -4.77 13.75 8.37
N ARG A 106 -5.65 13.78 7.37
CA ARG A 106 -5.28 14.02 5.97
C ARG A 106 -4.54 15.35 5.79
N ALA A 107 -4.95 16.39 6.51
CA ALA A 107 -4.28 17.69 6.44
C ALA A 107 -2.85 17.64 6.94
N GLU A 108 -2.59 16.88 8.00
CA GLU A 108 -1.26 16.68 8.57
C GLU A 108 -0.35 15.83 7.67
N ALA A 109 -0.94 14.92 6.89
CA ALA A 109 -0.22 14.04 5.98
C ALA A 109 0.16 14.69 4.63
N ARG A 110 -0.38 15.87 4.30
CA ARG A 110 -0.23 16.50 2.97
C ARG A 110 1.19 16.70 2.48
N GLY A 111 2.13 16.98 3.38
CA GLY A 111 3.54 17.21 3.02
C GLY A 111 4.32 15.94 2.69
N ILE A 112 3.87 14.79 3.16
CA ILE A 112 4.62 13.54 3.06
C ILE A 112 4.95 13.13 1.62
N PRO A 113 4.02 13.18 0.65
CA PRO A 113 4.34 12.79 -0.74
C PRO A 113 5.43 13.64 -1.38
N ALA A 114 5.43 14.94 -1.14
CA ALA A 114 6.47 15.85 -1.66
C ALA A 114 7.83 15.57 -1.04
N GLU A 115 7.88 15.41 0.28
CA GLU A 115 9.11 15.05 1.00
C GLU A 115 9.67 13.69 0.55
N MET A 116 8.81 12.74 0.24
CA MET A 116 9.23 11.43 -0.28
C MET A 116 9.75 11.52 -1.72
N ALA A 117 9.12 12.32 -2.57
CA ALA A 117 9.60 12.55 -3.93
C ALA A 117 10.99 13.18 -3.93
N GLU A 118 11.21 14.16 -3.06
CA GLU A 118 12.53 14.79 -2.87
C GLU A 118 13.58 13.77 -2.38
N ALA A 119 13.22 12.95 -1.39
CA ALA A 119 14.11 11.94 -0.85
C ALA A 119 14.51 10.85 -1.86
N CYS A 120 13.66 10.57 -2.85
CA CYS A 120 13.96 9.61 -3.92
C CYS A 120 15.06 10.09 -4.87
N GLY A 121 15.30 11.40 -4.98
CA GLY A 121 16.32 11.96 -5.87
C GLY A 121 16.07 11.72 -7.36
N LEU A 122 14.83 11.38 -7.74
CA LEU A 122 14.41 11.13 -9.11
C LEU A 122 13.77 12.39 -9.70
N SER A 123 13.99 12.63 -10.98
CA SER A 123 13.19 13.58 -11.73
C SER A 123 11.71 13.12 -11.80
N VAL A 124 10.81 14.03 -12.12
CA VAL A 124 9.37 13.70 -12.24
C VAL A 124 9.15 12.60 -13.29
N ASP A 125 9.84 12.68 -14.43
CA ASP A 125 9.70 11.70 -15.51
C ASP A 125 10.21 10.31 -15.08
N GLU A 126 11.37 10.25 -14.41
CA GLU A 126 11.92 9.00 -13.87
C GLU A 126 10.99 8.39 -12.82
N PHE A 127 10.43 9.21 -11.93
CA PHE A 127 9.48 8.76 -10.92
C PHE A 127 8.21 8.17 -11.56
N LEU A 128 7.66 8.85 -12.56
CA LEU A 128 6.46 8.38 -13.28
C LEU A 128 6.74 7.09 -14.05
N ALA A 129 7.88 6.99 -14.72
CA ALA A 129 8.29 5.79 -15.46
C ALA A 129 8.50 4.59 -14.53
N LEU A 130 9.19 4.79 -13.41
CA LEU A 130 9.40 3.75 -12.39
C LEU A 130 8.07 3.28 -11.81
N ARG A 131 7.18 4.19 -11.43
CA ARG A 131 5.85 3.86 -10.92
C ARG A 131 5.03 3.03 -11.91
N ALA A 132 5.05 3.41 -13.19
CA ALA A 132 4.36 2.67 -14.24
C ALA A 132 4.94 1.26 -14.41
N THR A 133 6.26 1.12 -14.38
CA THR A 133 6.96 -0.16 -14.49
C THR A 133 6.63 -1.08 -13.32
N LEU A 134 6.66 -0.57 -12.09
CA LEU A 134 6.31 -1.33 -10.88
C LEU A 134 4.84 -1.79 -10.91
N ARG A 135 3.92 -0.96 -11.38
CA ARG A 135 2.51 -1.35 -11.54
C ARG A 135 2.33 -2.48 -12.53
N ARG A 136 3.01 -2.44 -13.68
CA ARG A 136 2.98 -3.51 -14.67
C ARG A 136 3.55 -4.81 -14.10
N LEU A 137 4.67 -4.72 -13.39
CA LEU A 137 5.29 -5.87 -12.74
C LEU A 137 4.34 -6.51 -11.72
N THR A 138 3.74 -5.72 -10.84
CA THR A 138 2.78 -6.21 -9.85
C THR A 138 1.58 -6.88 -10.52
N SER A 139 1.04 -6.26 -11.56
CA SER A 139 -0.09 -6.81 -12.31
C SER A 139 0.25 -8.16 -12.97
N ALA A 140 1.42 -8.26 -13.59
CA ALA A 140 1.87 -9.50 -14.22
C ALA A 140 2.06 -10.64 -13.22
N LEU A 141 2.62 -10.35 -12.04
CA LEU A 141 2.86 -11.33 -10.99
C LEU A 141 1.59 -11.73 -10.21
N SER A 142 0.56 -10.88 -10.23
CA SER A 142 -0.73 -11.13 -9.57
C SER A 142 -1.78 -11.77 -10.49
N ALA A 143 -1.49 -11.90 -11.78
CA ALA A 143 -2.37 -12.59 -12.71
C ALA A 143 -2.42 -14.09 -12.35
N PRO A 144 -3.61 -14.74 -12.37
CA PRO A 144 -3.68 -16.19 -12.22
C PRO A 144 -2.88 -16.86 -13.34
N PRO A 145 -2.25 -18.04 -13.07
CA PRO A 145 -1.55 -18.77 -14.11
C PRO A 145 -2.51 -19.04 -15.27
N ILE A 146 -2.02 -18.84 -16.50
CA ILE A 146 -2.80 -19.13 -17.70
C ILE A 146 -3.01 -20.64 -17.70
N GLU A 147 -4.23 -21.09 -17.41
CA GLU A 147 -4.64 -22.47 -17.63
C GLU A 147 -4.64 -22.73 -19.14
N GLY A 148 -3.64 -23.44 -19.61
CA GLY A 148 -3.63 -23.88 -21.00
C GLY A 148 -2.27 -23.95 -21.64
N GLU A 149 -1.45 -24.88 -21.22
CA GLU A 149 -0.62 -25.68 -22.12
C GLU A 149 -0.18 -26.94 -21.35
N GLN A 150 -1.07 -27.93 -21.39
CA GLN A 150 -0.62 -29.31 -21.16
C GLN A 150 -0.09 -29.85 -22.48
N PRO A 151 1.09 -30.48 -22.48
CA PRO A 151 1.66 -31.14 -23.65
C PRO A 151 0.86 -32.37 -24.05
#